data_c87d4b24df171640d2e2281cd7412b86
#
_entry.id   c87d4b24df171640d2e2281cd7412b86
#
_cell.length_a   1.000
_cell.length_b   1.000
_cell.length_c   1.000
_cell.angle_alpha   90.00
_cell.angle_beta   90.00
_cell.angle_gamma   90.00
#
_symmetry.space_group_name_H-M   'P 1'
#
loop_
_entity.id
_entity.type
_entity.pdbx_description
1 polymer ?
#
loop_
_entity_poly.entity_id
_entity_poly.type
_entity_poly.pdbx_seq_one_letter_code
_entity_poly.pdbx_strand_id
1 'polypeptide(L)'
;MSSFADLRLIVADLDGTLLDDEKQLDAGIVDVIKELEKREIMFTLASGRNIHIMKPYLKELSLQLPFIANNGANMFQGDACIYEKSMESEELAFAFQQLQQQDIPCIAYTDDVVFTTSLQDARLQFFLNRLRGKTRMKQAVDYRDMLGHAIFKVVMVAKDANVMEPVLHTINAHCESLHAVRSEDD
;
A
#
# COMPACT_ATOMS: atom_id res chain seq x y z
N MET A 1 -18.21 -31.13 -4.18
CA MET A 1 -18.49 -29.82 -3.59
C MET A 1 -17.68 -29.73 -2.31
N SER A 2 -16.67 -28.88 -2.25
CA SER A 2 -15.93 -28.65 -1.01
C SER A 2 -16.88 -28.04 0.01
N SER A 3 -17.03 -28.68 1.17
CA SER A 3 -17.82 -28.18 2.27
C SER A 3 -17.06 -26.98 2.90
N PHE A 4 -17.72 -25.84 3.07
CA PHE A 4 -17.19 -24.70 3.84
C PHE A 4 -17.26 -24.96 5.37
N ALA A 5 -17.51 -26.20 5.79
CA ALA A 5 -17.69 -26.59 7.19
C ALA A 5 -16.45 -26.33 8.08
N ASP A 6 -15.25 -26.23 7.47
CA ASP A 6 -13.99 -26.02 8.16
C ASP A 6 -13.41 -24.61 8.01
N LEU A 7 -14.20 -23.67 7.44
CA LEU A 7 -13.77 -22.27 7.30
C LEU A 7 -13.65 -21.63 8.69
N ARG A 8 -12.47 -21.08 9.01
CA ARG A 8 -12.17 -20.44 10.29
C ARG A 8 -11.76 -18.99 10.16
N LEU A 9 -11.23 -18.58 9.01
CA LEU A 9 -10.73 -17.24 8.77
C LEU A 9 -11.06 -16.82 7.34
N ILE A 10 -11.54 -15.59 7.20
CA ILE A 10 -11.66 -14.87 5.94
C ILE A 10 -10.71 -13.68 5.99
N VAL A 11 -9.86 -13.55 4.98
CA VAL A 11 -9.01 -12.40 4.74
C VAL A 11 -9.47 -11.76 3.44
N ALA A 12 -10.01 -10.55 3.50
CA ALA A 12 -10.54 -9.84 2.34
C ALA A 12 -9.64 -8.68 1.93
N ASP A 13 -9.56 -8.42 0.62
CA ASP A 13 -9.01 -7.16 0.12
C ASP A 13 -10.05 -6.04 0.20
N LEU A 14 -9.60 -4.81 0.08
CA LEU A 14 -10.44 -3.61 0.08
C LEU A 14 -10.86 -3.23 -1.34
N ASP A 15 -9.90 -2.91 -2.19
CA ASP A 15 -10.16 -2.38 -3.53
C ASP A 15 -10.65 -3.48 -4.49
N GLY A 16 -11.80 -3.22 -5.15
CA GLY A 16 -12.40 -4.22 -6.04
C GLY A 16 -13.02 -5.44 -5.34
N THR A 17 -13.04 -5.47 -3.98
CA THR A 17 -13.61 -6.57 -3.19
C THR A 17 -14.66 -6.07 -2.20
N LEU A 18 -14.28 -5.24 -1.24
CA LEU A 18 -15.20 -4.71 -0.23
C LEU A 18 -15.63 -3.27 -0.50
N LEU A 19 -14.92 -2.57 -1.36
CA LEU A 19 -15.19 -1.18 -1.72
C LEU A 19 -15.82 -1.11 -3.11
N ASP A 20 -16.83 -0.27 -3.22
CA ASP A 20 -17.42 0.14 -4.49
C ASP A 20 -16.50 1.11 -5.26
N ASP A 21 -16.94 1.56 -6.44
CA ASP A 21 -16.22 2.53 -7.27
C ASP A 21 -16.04 3.89 -6.59
N GLU A 22 -16.92 4.23 -5.65
CA GLU A 22 -16.87 5.46 -4.84
C GLU A 22 -15.98 5.30 -3.59
N LYS A 23 -15.34 4.12 -3.45
CA LYS A 23 -14.46 3.74 -2.32
C LYS A 23 -15.20 3.75 -0.98
N GLN A 24 -16.47 3.36 -1.00
CA GLN A 24 -17.29 3.15 0.20
C GLN A 24 -17.45 1.65 0.46
N LEU A 25 -17.58 1.28 1.73
CA LEU A 25 -17.95 -0.09 2.11
C LEU A 25 -19.43 -0.35 1.77
N ASP A 26 -19.72 -1.55 1.31
CA ASP A 26 -21.12 -1.98 1.16
C ASP A 26 -21.85 -1.90 2.52
N ALA A 27 -23.05 -1.33 2.51
CA ALA A 27 -23.82 -1.10 3.74
C ALA A 27 -24.14 -2.39 4.51
N GLY A 28 -24.15 -3.55 3.85
CA GLY A 28 -24.43 -4.86 4.47
C GLY A 28 -23.20 -5.55 5.05
N ILE A 29 -21.97 -5.09 4.74
CA ILE A 29 -20.74 -5.83 5.10
C ILE A 29 -20.56 -5.98 6.62
N VAL A 30 -20.92 -4.96 7.39
CA VAL A 30 -20.83 -5.00 8.86
C VAL A 30 -21.74 -6.08 9.45
N ASP A 31 -22.93 -6.25 8.89
CA ASP A 31 -23.87 -7.29 9.35
C ASP A 31 -23.40 -8.69 8.95
N VAL A 32 -22.81 -8.82 7.75
CA VAL A 32 -22.17 -10.08 7.32
C VAL A 32 -21.04 -10.46 8.28
N ILE A 33 -20.18 -9.52 8.67
CA ILE A 33 -19.10 -9.79 9.63
C ILE A 33 -19.64 -10.26 10.97
N LYS A 34 -20.70 -9.64 11.50
CA LYS A 34 -21.35 -10.08 12.73
C LYS A 34 -21.95 -11.49 12.63
N GLU A 35 -22.48 -11.86 11.47
CA GLU A 35 -22.96 -13.24 11.22
C GLU A 35 -21.83 -14.25 11.13
N LEU A 36 -20.67 -13.86 10.60
CA LEU A 36 -19.46 -14.69 10.61
C LEU A 36 -18.98 -14.93 12.04
N GLU A 37 -18.92 -13.89 12.87
CA GLU A 37 -18.54 -13.97 14.29
C GLU A 37 -19.42 -14.94 15.07
N LYS A 38 -20.75 -14.92 14.87
CA LYS A 38 -21.69 -15.85 15.49
C LYS A 38 -21.41 -17.31 15.11
N ARG A 39 -20.77 -17.53 13.96
CA ARG A 39 -20.36 -18.85 13.47
C ARG A 39 -18.92 -19.20 13.82
N GLU A 40 -18.28 -18.40 14.67
CA GLU A 40 -16.87 -18.53 15.04
C GLU A 40 -15.91 -18.44 13.85
N ILE A 41 -16.30 -17.72 12.78
CA ILE A 41 -15.46 -17.44 11.62
C ILE A 41 -14.84 -16.07 11.81
N MET A 42 -13.54 -16.01 11.87
CA MET A 42 -12.76 -14.78 11.98
C MET A 42 -12.75 -14.03 10.66
N PHE A 43 -12.72 -12.68 10.73
CA PHE A 43 -12.64 -11.84 9.53
C PHE A 43 -11.57 -10.77 9.71
N THR A 44 -10.73 -10.55 8.70
CA THR A 44 -9.73 -9.48 8.67
C THR A 44 -9.44 -9.01 7.24
N LEU A 45 -8.52 -8.03 7.13
CA LEU A 45 -8.16 -7.40 5.88
C LEU A 45 -6.71 -7.65 5.49
N ALA A 46 -6.48 -7.71 4.16
CA ALA A 46 -5.16 -7.58 3.57
C ALA A 46 -5.26 -6.63 2.37
N SER A 47 -4.48 -5.54 2.37
CA SER A 47 -4.58 -4.51 1.33
C SER A 47 -3.22 -3.95 0.93
N GLY A 48 -3.13 -3.46 -0.31
CA GLY A 48 -2.01 -2.66 -0.80
C GLY A 48 -1.97 -1.24 -0.25
N ARG A 49 -3.00 -0.81 0.46
CA ARG A 49 -3.08 0.52 1.08
C ARG A 49 -2.19 0.61 2.31
N ASN A 50 -1.72 1.83 2.62
CA ASN A 50 -1.04 2.05 3.89
C ASN A 50 -2.05 2.19 5.04
N ILE A 51 -1.56 2.03 6.28
CA ILE A 51 -2.40 2.05 7.49
C ILE A 51 -3.24 3.33 7.62
N HIS A 52 -2.70 4.49 7.26
CA HIS A 52 -3.43 5.76 7.40
C HIS A 52 -4.67 5.81 6.49
N ILE A 53 -4.60 5.20 5.32
CA ILE A 53 -5.75 5.09 4.40
C ILE A 53 -6.73 4.00 4.87
N MET A 54 -6.22 2.94 5.52
CA MET A 54 -7.06 1.84 6.01
C MET A 54 -7.84 2.19 7.29
N LYS A 55 -7.31 3.06 8.17
CA LYS A 55 -7.91 3.39 9.47
C LYS A 55 -9.42 3.69 9.46
N PRO A 56 -9.99 4.46 8.53
CA PRO A 56 -11.44 4.68 8.49
C PRO A 56 -12.23 3.39 8.34
N TYR A 57 -11.81 2.50 7.44
CA TYR A 57 -12.46 1.21 7.17
C TYR A 57 -12.31 0.25 8.35
N LEU A 58 -11.13 0.17 8.96
CA LEU A 58 -10.88 -0.65 10.14
C LEU A 58 -11.82 -0.27 11.30
N LYS A 59 -12.02 1.04 11.49
CA LYS A 59 -12.94 1.56 12.50
C LYS A 59 -14.39 1.22 12.18
N GLU A 60 -14.82 1.41 10.93
CA GLU A 60 -16.18 1.13 10.47
C GLU A 60 -16.51 -0.36 10.60
N LEU A 61 -15.60 -1.24 10.23
CA LEU A 61 -15.72 -2.69 10.35
C LEU A 61 -15.51 -3.20 11.80
N SER A 62 -15.09 -2.33 12.73
CA SER A 62 -14.79 -2.68 14.13
C SER A 62 -13.80 -3.84 14.29
N LEU A 63 -12.83 -3.96 13.39
CA LEU A 63 -11.90 -5.08 13.34
C LEU A 63 -10.98 -5.09 14.56
N GLN A 64 -10.83 -6.27 15.18
CA GLN A 64 -9.97 -6.52 16.33
C GLN A 64 -8.77 -7.42 16.02
N LEU A 65 -8.85 -8.16 14.92
CA LEU A 65 -7.79 -9.08 14.49
C LEU A 65 -6.64 -8.33 13.83
N PRO A 66 -5.45 -8.94 13.78
CA PRO A 66 -4.37 -8.41 12.95
C PRO A 66 -4.80 -8.27 11.49
N PHE A 67 -4.34 -7.21 10.84
CA PHE A 67 -4.59 -6.95 9.43
C PHE A 67 -3.29 -6.62 8.69
N ILE A 68 -3.29 -6.81 7.39
CA ILE A 68 -2.11 -6.65 6.52
C ILE A 68 -2.26 -5.34 5.72
N ALA A 69 -1.18 -4.55 5.67
CA ALA A 69 -1.07 -3.31 4.92
C ALA A 69 0.16 -3.31 3.99
N ASN A 70 0.25 -2.31 3.11
CA ASN A 70 1.39 -2.10 2.20
C ASN A 70 1.79 -3.36 1.40
N ASN A 71 0.81 -4.11 0.84
CA ASN A 71 1.03 -5.35 0.09
C ASN A 71 1.79 -6.44 0.87
N GLY A 72 1.57 -6.54 2.19
CA GLY A 72 2.24 -7.53 3.03
C GLY A 72 3.51 -7.04 3.74
N ALA A 73 3.95 -5.81 3.46
CA ALA A 73 5.14 -5.26 4.11
C ALA A 73 4.93 -4.96 5.59
N ASN A 74 3.68 -4.74 6.02
CA ASN A 74 3.34 -4.49 7.42
C ASN A 74 2.15 -5.34 7.86
N MET A 75 2.17 -5.75 9.14
CA MET A 75 1.00 -6.30 9.83
C MET A 75 0.79 -5.52 11.12
N PHE A 76 -0.46 -5.15 11.38
CA PHE A 76 -0.85 -4.38 12.56
C PHE A 76 -1.91 -5.13 13.36
N GLN A 77 -1.92 -4.89 14.68
CA GLN A 77 -3.04 -5.21 15.54
C GLN A 77 -3.44 -3.94 16.30
N GLY A 78 -4.60 -3.40 15.97
CA GLY A 78 -4.95 -2.04 16.35
C GLY A 78 -3.96 -1.04 15.77
N ASP A 79 -3.33 -0.23 16.61
CA ASP A 79 -2.29 0.72 16.20
C ASP A 79 -0.85 0.15 16.31
N ALA A 80 -0.67 -1.04 16.85
CA ALA A 80 0.64 -1.66 17.04
C ALA A 80 1.09 -2.38 15.77
N CYS A 81 2.25 -2.01 15.22
CA CYS A 81 2.93 -2.77 14.19
C CYS A 81 3.52 -4.04 14.83
N ILE A 82 3.06 -5.22 14.41
CA ILE A 82 3.51 -6.53 14.92
C ILE A 82 4.42 -7.28 13.96
N TYR A 83 4.49 -6.83 12.73
CA TYR A 83 5.43 -7.30 11.71
C TYR A 83 5.70 -6.17 10.72
N GLU A 84 6.98 -6.02 10.35
CA GLU A 84 7.40 -5.12 9.29
C GLU A 84 8.56 -5.69 8.49
N LYS A 85 8.55 -5.40 7.20
CA LYS A 85 9.67 -5.66 6.30
C LYS A 85 9.84 -4.46 5.37
N SER A 86 10.80 -3.61 5.68
CA SER A 86 11.18 -2.49 4.80
C SER A 86 12.04 -2.95 3.63
N MET A 87 12.11 -2.12 2.61
CA MET A 87 13.01 -2.31 1.47
C MET A 87 14.45 -2.11 1.92
N GLU A 88 15.37 -2.87 1.32
CA GLU A 88 16.80 -2.75 1.58
C GLU A 88 17.34 -1.43 1.02
N SER A 89 18.11 -0.69 1.84
CA SER A 89 18.56 0.67 1.52
C SER A 89 19.44 0.75 0.27
N GLU A 90 20.26 -0.25 0.01
CA GLU A 90 21.16 -0.28 -1.17
C GLU A 90 20.35 -0.48 -2.45
N GLU A 91 19.40 -1.43 -2.45
CA GLU A 91 18.53 -1.67 -3.60
C GLU A 91 17.60 -0.48 -3.85
N LEU A 92 17.11 0.14 -2.78
CA LEU A 92 16.28 1.33 -2.86
C LEU A 92 17.05 2.53 -3.42
N ALA A 93 18.32 2.71 -3.03
CA ALA A 93 19.18 3.75 -3.58
C ALA A 93 19.41 3.55 -5.08
N PHE A 94 19.64 2.30 -5.51
CA PHE A 94 19.73 1.98 -6.92
C PHE A 94 18.43 2.29 -7.68
N ALA A 95 17.29 1.86 -7.15
CA ALA A 95 15.99 2.14 -7.76
C ALA A 95 15.74 3.65 -7.89
N PHE A 96 15.98 4.42 -6.85
CA PHE A 96 15.85 5.88 -6.89
C PHE A 96 16.78 6.53 -7.92
N GLN A 97 18.00 6.04 -8.07
CA GLN A 97 18.90 6.53 -9.11
C GLN A 97 18.32 6.30 -10.52
N GLN A 98 17.71 5.14 -10.78
CA GLN A 98 17.05 4.87 -12.06
C GLN A 98 15.88 5.82 -12.30
N LEU A 99 15.05 6.07 -11.28
CA LEU A 99 13.94 7.02 -11.37
C LEU A 99 14.42 8.44 -11.68
N GLN A 100 15.49 8.88 -11.02
CA GLN A 100 16.08 10.20 -11.23
C GLN A 100 16.61 10.39 -12.65
N GLN A 101 17.30 9.40 -13.19
CA GLN A 101 17.86 9.45 -14.54
C GLN A 101 16.78 9.60 -15.62
N GLN A 102 15.58 9.12 -15.36
CA GLN A 102 14.45 9.13 -16.28
C GLN A 102 13.40 10.20 -15.94
N ASP A 103 13.67 11.10 -14.99
CA ASP A 103 12.72 12.11 -14.51
C ASP A 103 11.36 11.49 -14.12
N ILE A 104 11.39 10.34 -13.43
CA ILE A 104 10.19 9.67 -12.95
C ILE A 104 9.95 10.06 -11.49
N PRO A 105 8.88 10.82 -11.19
CA PRO A 105 8.55 11.17 -9.83
C PRO A 105 7.99 9.97 -9.07
N CYS A 106 8.17 9.98 -7.75
CA CYS A 106 7.69 8.91 -6.89
C CYS A 106 7.12 9.40 -5.56
N ILE A 107 6.40 8.49 -4.92
CA ILE A 107 5.88 8.60 -3.55
C ILE A 107 6.39 7.40 -2.78
N ALA A 108 7.11 7.62 -1.68
CA ALA A 108 7.62 6.58 -0.80
C ALA A 108 6.85 6.58 0.52
N TYR A 109 6.36 5.41 0.92
CA TYR A 109 5.52 5.22 2.10
C TYR A 109 6.35 4.67 3.25
N THR A 110 6.31 5.38 4.38
CA THR A 110 6.82 4.93 5.68
C THR A 110 5.67 4.82 6.69
N ASP A 111 5.94 4.53 7.94
CA ASP A 111 4.90 4.41 8.98
C ASP A 111 4.26 5.75 9.35
N ASP A 112 5.07 6.82 9.47
CA ASP A 112 4.65 8.09 10.04
C ASP A 112 4.52 9.22 9.02
N VAL A 113 5.20 9.10 7.88
CA VAL A 113 5.25 10.13 6.85
C VAL A 113 5.24 9.50 5.46
N VAL A 114 4.69 10.21 4.51
CA VAL A 114 4.80 9.88 3.09
C VAL A 114 5.72 10.89 2.42
N PHE A 115 6.82 10.43 1.86
CA PHE A 115 7.71 11.25 1.06
C PHE A 115 7.26 11.31 -0.39
N THR A 116 7.52 12.42 -1.04
CA THR A 116 7.35 12.57 -2.48
C THR A 116 8.48 13.40 -3.08
N THR A 117 8.86 13.11 -4.30
CA THR A 117 9.82 13.92 -5.05
C THR A 117 9.24 15.30 -5.43
N SER A 118 7.92 15.40 -5.58
CA SER A 118 7.25 16.68 -5.83
C SER A 118 5.82 16.68 -5.33
N LEU A 119 5.45 17.72 -4.60
CA LEU A 119 4.05 17.98 -4.19
C LEU A 119 3.20 18.60 -5.31
N GLN A 120 3.82 19.05 -6.40
CA GLN A 120 3.16 19.79 -7.50
C GLN A 120 3.18 19.03 -8.83
N ASP A 121 3.91 17.91 -8.95
CA ASP A 121 3.97 17.14 -10.19
C ASP A 121 2.58 16.59 -10.54
N ALA A 122 2.10 16.92 -11.75
CA ALA A 122 0.77 16.53 -12.21
C ALA A 122 0.57 14.99 -12.23
N ARG A 123 1.64 14.24 -12.50
CA ARG A 123 1.62 12.78 -12.54
C ARG A 123 1.30 12.15 -11.18
N LEU A 124 1.68 12.81 -10.08
CA LEU A 124 1.45 12.31 -8.73
C LEU A 124 0.13 12.80 -8.09
N GLN A 125 -0.57 13.78 -8.70
CA GLN A 125 -1.72 14.44 -8.05
C GLN A 125 -2.84 13.48 -7.68
N PHE A 126 -3.09 12.46 -8.49
CA PHE A 126 -4.10 11.44 -8.17
C PHE A 126 -3.81 10.77 -6.81
N PHE A 127 -2.58 10.32 -6.60
CA PHE A 127 -2.16 9.67 -5.37
C PHE A 127 -2.06 10.66 -4.20
N LEU A 128 -1.48 11.83 -4.42
CA LEU A 128 -1.30 12.85 -3.36
C LEU A 128 -2.65 13.36 -2.83
N ASN A 129 -3.66 13.53 -3.70
CA ASN A 129 -4.99 13.95 -3.28
C ASN A 129 -5.67 12.92 -2.38
N ARG A 130 -5.45 11.62 -2.62
CA ARG A 130 -5.97 10.54 -1.76
C ARG A 130 -5.32 10.51 -0.36
N LEU A 131 -4.12 11.07 -0.23
CA LEU A 131 -3.35 11.12 1.02
C LEU A 131 -3.62 12.40 1.83
N ARG A 132 -4.10 13.48 1.19
CA ARG A 132 -4.34 14.77 1.86
C ARG A 132 -5.26 14.63 3.06
N GLY A 133 -4.84 15.21 4.20
CA GLY A 133 -5.59 15.15 5.45
C GLY A 133 -5.61 13.80 6.15
N LYS A 134 -5.01 12.75 5.56
CA LYS A 134 -4.96 11.40 6.13
C LYS A 134 -3.59 11.04 6.68
N THR A 135 -2.53 11.62 6.12
CA THR A 135 -1.15 11.40 6.57
C THR A 135 -0.31 12.65 6.40
N ARG A 136 0.80 12.70 7.12
CA ARG A 136 1.82 13.74 6.97
C ARG A 136 2.60 13.50 5.68
N MET A 137 2.70 14.51 4.83
CA MET A 137 3.46 14.46 3.60
C MET A 137 4.68 15.37 3.68
N LYS A 138 5.81 14.94 3.13
CA LYS A 138 7.06 15.70 3.06
C LYS A 138 7.63 15.60 1.64
N GLN A 139 7.96 16.75 1.05
CA GLN A 139 8.73 16.74 -0.20
C GLN A 139 10.20 16.50 0.14
N ALA A 140 10.77 15.48 -0.48
CA ALA A 140 12.20 15.21 -0.44
C ALA A 140 12.91 16.10 -1.48
N VAL A 141 13.98 16.75 -1.07
CA VAL A 141 14.82 17.54 -1.98
C VAL A 141 15.73 16.63 -2.78
N ASP A 142 16.17 15.55 -2.15
CA ASP A 142 17.01 14.50 -2.73
C ASP A 142 16.48 13.14 -2.29
N TYR A 143 16.65 12.10 -3.11
CA TYR A 143 16.28 10.72 -2.73
C TYR A 143 16.98 10.24 -1.45
N ARG A 144 18.17 10.75 -1.18
CA ARG A 144 18.91 10.46 0.06
C ARG A 144 18.15 10.87 1.32
N ASP A 145 17.27 11.86 1.22
CA ASP A 145 16.39 12.27 2.33
C ASP A 145 15.41 11.16 2.74
N MET A 146 15.15 10.21 1.84
CA MET A 146 14.25 9.09 2.06
C MET A 146 14.98 7.83 2.57
N LEU A 147 16.25 7.63 2.19
CA LEU A 147 17.00 6.40 2.50
C LEU A 147 17.26 6.15 3.99
N GLY A 148 17.12 7.18 4.83
CA GLY A 148 17.23 7.05 6.30
C GLY A 148 15.97 6.53 6.99
N HIS A 149 14.92 6.20 6.23
CA HIS A 149 13.62 5.77 6.74
C HIS A 149 13.30 4.33 6.31
N ALA A 150 12.53 3.61 7.14
CA ALA A 150 11.96 2.33 6.75
C ALA A 150 10.88 2.56 5.67
N ILE A 151 11.19 2.27 4.42
CA ILE A 151 10.28 2.41 3.29
C ILE A 151 9.66 1.05 2.95
N PHE A 152 8.34 1.00 2.89
CA PHE A 152 7.57 -0.23 2.67
C PHE A 152 7.00 -0.34 1.26
N LYS A 153 6.79 0.81 0.61
CA LYS A 153 6.21 0.89 -0.73
C LYS A 153 6.70 2.15 -1.43
N VAL A 154 7.00 2.02 -2.72
CA VAL A 154 7.25 3.17 -3.61
C VAL A 154 6.25 3.12 -4.76
N VAL A 155 5.52 4.20 -4.97
CA VAL A 155 4.68 4.41 -6.15
C VAL A 155 5.41 5.37 -7.08
N MET A 156 5.59 4.99 -8.32
CA MET A 156 6.27 5.76 -9.36
C MET A 156 5.36 5.92 -10.57
N VAL A 157 5.36 7.09 -11.19
CA VAL A 157 4.49 7.41 -12.30
C VAL A 157 5.28 8.01 -13.45
N ALA A 158 5.51 7.23 -14.51
CA ALA A 158 6.13 7.71 -15.74
C ALA A 158 5.13 8.40 -16.66
N LYS A 159 5.63 9.08 -17.68
CA LYS A 159 4.80 9.73 -18.71
C LYS A 159 4.07 8.72 -19.59
N ASP A 160 4.74 7.59 -19.88
CA ASP A 160 4.20 6.49 -20.67
C ASP A 160 4.94 5.17 -20.38
N ALA A 161 4.40 4.07 -20.90
CA ALA A 161 4.94 2.73 -20.69
C ALA A 161 6.34 2.55 -21.29
N ASN A 162 6.69 3.25 -22.39
CA ASN A 162 8.00 3.11 -23.02
C ASN A 162 9.13 3.65 -22.13
N VAL A 163 8.82 4.59 -21.25
CA VAL A 163 9.75 5.09 -20.23
C VAL A 163 9.77 4.16 -19.03
N MET A 164 8.62 3.64 -18.60
CA MET A 164 8.50 2.82 -17.39
C MET A 164 9.10 1.42 -17.57
N GLU A 165 8.77 0.72 -18.64
CA GLU A 165 9.15 -0.69 -18.83
C GLU A 165 10.68 -0.96 -18.74
N PRO A 166 11.55 -0.15 -19.39
CA PRO A 166 13.01 -0.32 -19.22
C PRO A 166 13.48 -0.12 -17.77
N VAL A 167 12.84 0.79 -17.01
CA VAL A 167 13.17 1.05 -15.63
C VAL A 167 12.76 -0.12 -14.74
N LEU A 168 11.55 -0.64 -14.91
CA LEU A 168 11.08 -1.85 -14.20
C LEU A 168 12.01 -3.03 -14.45
N HIS A 169 12.35 -3.26 -15.72
CA HIS A 169 13.28 -4.33 -16.10
C HIS A 169 14.65 -4.17 -15.44
N THR A 170 15.21 -2.95 -15.46
CA THR A 170 16.52 -2.65 -14.89
C THR A 170 16.52 -2.85 -13.37
N ILE A 171 15.50 -2.38 -12.67
CA ILE A 171 15.36 -2.57 -11.22
C ILE A 171 15.25 -4.07 -10.90
N ASN A 172 14.36 -4.80 -11.56
CA ASN A 172 14.13 -6.22 -11.30
C ASN A 172 15.33 -7.11 -11.68
N ALA A 173 16.17 -6.69 -12.63
CA ALA A 173 17.39 -7.41 -12.98
C ALA A 173 18.54 -7.18 -11.99
N HIS A 174 18.51 -6.08 -11.25
CA HIS A 174 19.58 -5.72 -10.32
C HIS A 174 19.26 -6.05 -8.87
N CYS A 175 18.00 -5.87 -8.44
CA CYS A 175 17.55 -6.08 -7.08
C CYS A 175 17.10 -7.52 -6.85
N GLU A 176 17.46 -8.10 -5.70
CA GLU A 176 17.08 -9.46 -5.32
C GLU A 176 15.81 -9.46 -4.46
N SER A 177 15.67 -8.48 -3.58
CA SER A 177 14.57 -8.39 -2.60
C SER A 177 13.51 -7.36 -2.98
N LEU A 178 13.85 -6.36 -3.79
CA LEU A 178 12.94 -5.33 -4.27
C LEU A 178 12.38 -5.73 -5.64
N HIS A 179 11.05 -5.76 -5.75
CA HIS A 179 10.38 -6.06 -7.01
C HIS A 179 9.52 -4.87 -7.45
N ALA A 180 9.81 -4.39 -8.66
CA ALA A 180 9.03 -3.35 -9.32
C ALA A 180 8.01 -4.01 -10.26
N VAL A 181 6.73 -3.71 -10.06
CA VAL A 181 5.62 -4.27 -10.84
C VAL A 181 4.77 -3.14 -11.40
N ARG A 182 4.16 -3.39 -12.55
CA ARG A 182 3.12 -2.51 -13.08
C ARG A 182 1.85 -2.69 -12.25
N SER A 183 1.29 -1.58 -11.77
CA SER A 183 -0.07 -1.58 -11.24
C SER A 183 -1.04 -1.64 -12.43
N GLU A 184 -2.09 -2.44 -12.34
CA GLU A 184 -3.20 -2.33 -13.28
C GLU A 184 -3.87 -0.98 -13.05
N ASP A 185 -4.28 -0.34 -14.14
CA ASP A 185 -4.99 0.93 -14.11
C ASP A 185 -6.37 0.69 -13.47
N ASP A 186 -6.55 1.14 -12.22
CA ASP A 186 -7.83 1.23 -11.54
C ASP A 186 -8.54 2.58 -11.87
#